data_2d4587d9c3d639f0ebcfb385c86e562b
#
_entry.id   2d4587d9c3d639f0ebcfb385c86e562b
#
_cell.length_a   1.000
_cell.length_b   1.000
_cell.length_c   1.000
_cell.angle_alpha   90.00
_cell.angle_beta   90.00
_cell.angle_gamma   90.00
#
_symmetry.space_group_name_H-M   'P 1'
#
loop_
_entity.id
_entity.type
_entity.pdbx_description
1 polymer ?
#
loop_
_entity_poly.entity_id
_entity_poly.type
_entity_poly.pdbx_seq_one_letter_code
_entity_poly.pdbx_strand_id
1 'polypeptide(L)'
;KQRMAIASALLNDPEILILDEPTNGLDPQGIHEIRQIIQQVAKNGTTILLASHLLDEVEKVCSHVVVIREGIKLYSGRVDEMTASKGLFELKTTTEKTKLLTLLEQHQSIGSVKEEGEFIIAYLAEEMESTEINAFLFKNGITVSHLVKRKPSLEQQFLDLTNNK
;
A
#
# COMPACT_ATOMS: atom_id res chain seq x y z
N LYS A 1 23.16 14.44 9.26
CA LYS A 1 23.49 13.45 10.32
C LYS A 1 23.18 12.02 9.85
N GLN A 2 21.98 11.70 9.32
CA GLN A 2 21.59 10.35 8.88
C GLN A 2 22.54 9.75 7.84
N ARG A 3 22.90 10.50 6.79
CA ARG A 3 23.85 10.04 5.76
C ARG A 3 25.20 9.63 6.33
N MET A 4 25.73 10.37 7.31
CA MET A 4 26.98 10.04 7.99
C MET A 4 26.87 8.78 8.82
N ALA A 5 25.74 8.57 9.51
CA ALA A 5 25.51 7.36 10.28
C ALA A 5 25.46 6.11 9.38
N ILE A 6 24.76 6.18 8.24
CA ILE A 6 24.71 5.09 7.26
C ILE A 6 26.11 4.85 6.67
N ALA A 7 26.83 5.89 6.26
CA ALA A 7 28.18 5.76 5.74
C ALA A 7 29.13 5.11 6.75
N SER A 8 29.04 5.49 8.03
CA SER A 8 29.83 4.89 9.10
C SER A 8 29.49 3.40 9.31
N ALA A 9 28.21 3.03 9.23
CA ALA A 9 27.79 1.64 9.38
C ALA A 9 28.24 0.74 8.20
N LEU A 10 28.51 1.33 7.03
CA LEU A 10 28.94 0.62 5.83
C LEU A 10 30.47 0.45 5.71
N LEU A 11 31.27 1.07 6.60
CA LEU A 11 32.74 1.08 6.48
C LEU A 11 33.41 -0.32 6.47
N ASN A 12 32.75 -1.31 7.07
CA ASN A 12 33.30 -2.67 7.18
C ASN A 12 32.56 -3.68 6.29
N ASP A 13 31.88 -3.23 5.24
CA ASP A 13 31.12 -4.07 4.31
C ASP A 13 30.24 -5.12 5.04
N PRO A 14 29.29 -4.70 5.88
CA PRO A 14 28.53 -5.61 6.72
C PRO A 14 27.60 -6.50 5.89
N GLU A 15 27.47 -7.76 6.28
CA GLU A 15 26.48 -8.69 5.71
C GLU A 15 25.04 -8.29 6.09
N ILE A 16 24.87 -7.69 7.28
CA ILE A 16 23.57 -7.24 7.81
C ILE A 16 23.70 -5.78 8.25
N LEU A 17 22.77 -4.95 7.79
CA LEU A 17 22.64 -3.54 8.16
C LEU A 17 21.28 -3.31 8.84
N ILE A 18 21.29 -2.75 10.05
CA ILE A 18 20.06 -2.41 10.78
C ILE A 18 19.90 -0.89 10.76
N LEU A 19 18.75 -0.43 10.26
CA LEU A 19 18.40 0.99 10.13
C LEU A 19 17.10 1.26 10.90
N ASP A 20 17.19 2.14 11.88
CA ASP A 20 16.05 2.63 12.66
C ASP A 20 15.70 4.05 12.22
N GLU A 21 14.49 4.24 11.66
CA GLU A 21 13.96 5.50 11.15
C GLU A 21 14.96 6.30 10.27
N PRO A 22 15.59 5.69 9.24
CA PRO A 22 16.70 6.32 8.51
C PRO A 22 16.29 7.57 7.70
N THR A 23 14.99 7.76 7.44
CA THR A 23 14.45 8.89 6.68
C THR A 23 13.81 9.96 7.58
N ASN A 24 13.79 9.74 8.89
CA ASN A 24 13.15 10.67 9.82
C ASN A 24 13.84 12.06 9.81
N GLY A 25 13.04 13.12 9.71
CA GLY A 25 13.51 14.50 9.71
C GLY A 25 14.23 14.95 8.44
N LEU A 26 14.13 14.19 7.35
CA LEU A 26 14.63 14.57 6.04
C LEU A 26 13.54 15.22 5.19
N ASP A 27 13.96 16.09 4.29
CA ASP A 27 13.14 16.61 3.21
C ASP A 27 12.88 15.53 2.13
N PRO A 28 11.93 15.73 1.22
CA PRO A 28 11.60 14.75 0.19
C PRO A 28 12.80 14.32 -0.68
N GLN A 29 13.72 15.24 -0.95
CA GLN A 29 14.94 14.93 -1.68
C GLN A 29 15.87 14.02 -0.86
N GLY A 30 16.05 14.33 0.42
CA GLY A 30 16.84 13.51 1.34
C GLY A 30 16.30 12.10 1.50
N ILE A 31 14.96 11.95 1.59
CA ILE A 31 14.28 10.65 1.62
C ILE A 31 14.61 9.87 0.34
N HIS A 32 14.48 10.50 -0.82
CA HIS A 32 14.79 9.88 -2.10
C HIS A 32 16.23 9.37 -2.18
N GLU A 33 17.20 10.18 -1.73
CA GLU A 33 18.63 9.81 -1.74
C GLU A 33 18.93 8.64 -0.79
N ILE A 34 18.36 8.65 0.43
CA ILE A 34 18.51 7.52 1.38
C ILE A 34 17.91 6.24 0.79
N ARG A 35 16.75 6.33 0.13
CA ARG A 35 16.15 5.20 -0.57
C ARG A 35 17.08 4.61 -1.62
N GLN A 36 17.70 5.44 -2.44
CA GLN A 36 18.66 4.99 -3.45
C GLN A 36 19.87 4.28 -2.82
N ILE A 37 20.39 4.81 -1.71
CA ILE A 37 21.50 4.19 -0.97
C ILE A 37 21.09 2.81 -0.45
N ILE A 38 19.92 2.70 0.20
CA ILE A 38 19.38 1.42 0.71
C ILE A 38 19.27 0.39 -0.41
N GLN A 39 18.67 0.79 -1.54
CA GLN A 39 18.50 -0.10 -2.69
C GLN A 39 19.85 -0.54 -3.29
N GLN A 40 20.84 0.36 -3.36
CA GLN A 40 22.16 0.04 -3.87
C GLN A 40 22.92 -0.92 -2.95
N VAL A 41 22.86 -0.69 -1.64
CA VAL A 41 23.50 -1.56 -0.62
C VAL A 41 22.87 -2.96 -0.64
N ALA A 42 21.55 -3.04 -0.75
CA ALA A 42 20.85 -4.33 -0.87
C ALA A 42 21.22 -5.08 -2.16
N LYS A 43 21.36 -4.37 -3.30
CA LYS A 43 21.82 -4.96 -4.58
C LYS A 43 23.22 -5.54 -4.49
N ASN A 44 24.07 -4.98 -3.64
CA ASN A 44 25.42 -5.47 -3.41
C ASN A 44 25.49 -6.70 -2.48
N GLY A 45 24.33 -7.19 -2.01
CA GLY A 45 24.21 -8.43 -1.23
C GLY A 45 24.04 -8.24 0.28
N THR A 46 24.05 -6.99 0.78
CA THR A 46 23.81 -6.72 2.20
C THR A 46 22.33 -6.95 2.54
N THR A 47 22.04 -7.72 3.58
CA THR A 47 20.71 -7.84 4.14
C THR A 47 20.38 -6.63 4.99
N ILE A 48 19.26 -5.95 4.72
CA ILE A 48 18.87 -4.74 5.44
C ILE A 48 17.62 -4.99 6.26
N LEU A 49 17.71 -4.75 7.57
CA LEU A 49 16.57 -4.66 8.48
C LEU A 49 16.23 -3.19 8.69
N LEU A 50 15.05 -2.78 8.23
CA LEU A 50 14.57 -1.40 8.28
C LEU A 50 13.40 -1.30 9.24
N ALA A 51 13.46 -0.41 10.24
CA ALA A 51 12.30 0.01 11.03
C ALA A 51 11.88 1.42 10.56
N SER A 52 10.60 1.60 10.25
CA SER A 52 10.03 2.88 9.84
C SER A 52 8.53 2.95 10.07
N HIS A 53 8.03 4.15 10.35
CA HIS A 53 6.60 4.47 10.36
C HIS A 53 6.09 5.00 9.01
N LEU A 54 6.99 5.29 8.05
CA LEU A 54 6.65 5.75 6.71
C LEU A 54 6.41 4.53 5.80
N LEU A 55 5.19 3.99 5.84
CA LEU A 55 4.82 2.75 5.16
C LEU A 55 4.99 2.83 3.63
N ASP A 56 4.77 3.99 3.04
CA ASP A 56 5.05 4.28 1.63
C ASP A 56 6.52 4.05 1.24
N GLU A 57 7.45 4.40 2.14
CA GLU A 57 8.87 4.19 1.89
C GLU A 57 9.25 2.72 2.08
N VAL A 58 8.66 2.05 3.08
CA VAL A 58 8.81 0.60 3.29
C VAL A 58 8.36 -0.16 2.04
N GLU A 59 7.19 0.18 1.49
CA GLU A 59 6.64 -0.46 0.29
C GLU A 59 7.56 -0.33 -0.93
N LYS A 60 8.29 0.80 -1.05
CA LYS A 60 9.19 1.07 -2.19
C LYS A 60 10.55 0.39 -2.11
N VAL A 61 11.00 0.00 -0.91
CA VAL A 61 12.37 -0.53 -0.72
C VAL A 61 12.43 -1.94 -0.16
N CYS A 62 11.42 -2.38 0.59
CA CYS A 62 11.44 -3.67 1.27
C CYS A 62 10.81 -4.77 0.42
N SER A 63 11.42 -5.95 0.41
CA SER A 63 10.84 -7.16 -0.18
C SER A 63 9.91 -7.89 0.79
N HIS A 64 10.18 -7.80 2.09
CA HIS A 64 9.44 -8.44 3.17
C HIS A 64 9.10 -7.45 4.26
N VAL A 65 8.03 -7.72 4.98
CA VAL A 65 7.56 -6.91 6.10
C VAL A 65 7.14 -7.78 7.28
N VAL A 66 7.41 -7.28 8.47
CA VAL A 66 6.87 -7.83 9.73
C VAL A 66 6.09 -6.71 10.39
N VAL A 67 4.80 -6.95 10.66
CA VAL A 67 3.93 -6.02 11.38
C VAL A 67 3.83 -6.48 12.83
N ILE A 68 4.20 -5.59 13.75
CA ILE A 68 4.17 -5.84 15.19
C ILE A 68 3.30 -4.76 15.85
N ARG A 69 2.42 -5.18 16.75
CA ARG A 69 1.62 -4.29 17.60
C ARG A 69 1.59 -4.83 19.03
N GLU A 70 1.90 -3.98 19.99
CA GLU A 70 1.89 -4.34 21.44
C GLU A 70 2.73 -5.61 21.74
N GLY A 71 3.86 -5.79 21.04
CA GLY A 71 4.73 -6.96 21.17
C GLY A 71 4.22 -8.22 20.46
N ILE A 72 3.05 -8.17 19.80
CA ILE A 72 2.46 -9.30 19.07
C ILE A 72 2.73 -9.15 17.59
N LYS A 73 3.25 -10.20 16.96
CA LYS A 73 3.41 -10.27 15.51
C LYS A 73 2.05 -10.48 14.85
N LEU A 74 1.57 -9.48 14.10
CA LEU A 74 0.30 -9.54 13.36
C LEU A 74 0.48 -10.15 11.96
N TYR A 75 1.60 -9.82 11.29
CA TYR A 75 1.90 -10.32 9.94
C TYR A 75 3.41 -10.53 9.78
N SER A 76 3.79 -11.46 8.92
CA SER A 76 5.16 -11.64 8.45
C SER A 76 5.13 -12.30 7.08
N GLY A 77 5.69 -11.66 6.07
CA GLY A 77 5.68 -12.16 4.69
C GLY A 77 6.22 -11.14 3.70
N ARG A 78 5.99 -11.41 2.43
CA ARG A 78 6.39 -10.50 1.35
C ARG A 78 5.47 -9.28 1.30
N VAL A 79 6.04 -8.12 0.91
CA VAL A 79 5.28 -6.88 0.73
C VAL A 79 4.28 -7.03 -0.42
N ASP A 80 4.70 -7.63 -1.54
CA ASP A 80 3.82 -7.87 -2.69
C ASP A 80 2.67 -8.85 -2.38
N GLU A 81 2.86 -9.84 -1.51
CA GLU A 81 1.79 -10.71 -1.01
C GLU A 81 0.81 -9.97 -0.09
N MET A 82 1.33 -9.12 0.79
CA MET A 82 0.50 -8.30 1.67
C MET A 82 -0.34 -7.29 0.89
N THR A 83 0.19 -6.73 -0.18
CA THR A 83 -0.50 -5.78 -1.08
C THR A 83 -1.19 -6.47 -2.27
N ALA A 84 -1.10 -7.82 -2.38
CA ALA A 84 -1.67 -8.62 -3.45
C ALA A 84 -3.20 -8.84 -3.36
N SER A 85 -3.93 -7.99 -2.63
CA SER A 85 -5.38 -8.00 -2.78
C SER A 85 -5.72 -7.71 -4.25
N LYS A 86 -6.81 -8.30 -4.72
CA LYS A 86 -7.26 -8.23 -6.14
C LYS A 86 -7.49 -6.80 -6.63
N GLY A 87 -7.21 -5.82 -5.77
CA GLY A 87 -7.36 -4.39 -6.02
C GLY A 87 -8.65 -3.83 -5.45
N LEU A 88 -8.84 -2.55 -5.70
CA LEU A 88 -10.07 -1.84 -5.40
C LEU A 88 -10.39 -0.86 -6.53
N PHE A 89 -11.66 -0.51 -6.66
CA PHE A 89 -12.07 0.63 -7.45
C PHE A 89 -12.43 1.81 -6.55
N GLU A 90 -11.90 2.98 -6.87
CA GLU A 90 -12.32 4.27 -6.35
C GLU A 90 -13.28 4.89 -7.36
N LEU A 91 -14.54 5.06 -6.96
CA LEU A 91 -15.60 5.51 -7.84
C LEU A 91 -16.28 6.79 -7.31
N LYS A 92 -16.68 7.65 -8.25
CA LYS A 92 -17.58 8.77 -7.98
C LYS A 92 -18.63 8.80 -9.09
N THR A 93 -19.89 9.04 -8.72
CA THR A 93 -20.99 9.15 -9.67
C THR A 93 -21.60 10.54 -9.65
N THR A 94 -22.20 10.93 -10.77
CA THR A 94 -23.04 12.10 -10.92
C THR A 94 -24.54 11.76 -10.75
N THR A 95 -24.87 10.47 -10.66
CA THR A 95 -26.21 9.96 -10.42
C THR A 95 -26.42 9.60 -8.94
N GLU A 96 -27.47 8.87 -8.62
CA GLU A 96 -27.77 8.48 -7.22
C GLU A 96 -26.69 7.56 -6.64
N LYS A 97 -26.00 8.05 -5.60
CA LYS A 97 -24.96 7.33 -4.86
C LYS A 97 -25.47 6.01 -4.27
N THR A 98 -26.70 6.02 -3.75
CA THR A 98 -27.35 4.83 -3.17
C THR A 98 -27.52 3.70 -4.21
N LYS A 99 -27.90 4.06 -5.43
CA LYS A 99 -28.04 3.09 -6.52
C LYS A 99 -26.69 2.47 -6.91
N LEU A 100 -25.63 3.30 -6.94
CA LEU A 100 -24.27 2.80 -7.21
C LEU A 100 -23.82 1.81 -6.11
N LEU A 101 -24.05 2.13 -4.83
CA LEU A 101 -23.72 1.25 -3.70
C LEU A 101 -24.41 -0.11 -3.84
N THR A 102 -25.73 -0.12 -4.04
CA THR A 102 -26.51 -1.35 -4.19
C THR A 102 -26.02 -2.22 -5.35
N LEU A 103 -25.70 -1.61 -6.49
CA LEU A 103 -25.19 -2.34 -7.66
C LEU A 103 -23.81 -2.94 -7.41
N LEU A 104 -22.93 -2.21 -6.71
CA LEU A 104 -21.60 -2.72 -6.36
C LEU A 104 -21.69 -3.86 -5.35
N GLU A 105 -22.53 -3.74 -4.30
CA GLU A 105 -22.75 -4.79 -3.29
C GLU A 105 -23.32 -6.08 -3.88
N GLN A 106 -24.10 -5.99 -4.94
CA GLN A 106 -24.69 -7.15 -5.63
C GLN A 106 -23.77 -7.77 -6.68
N HIS A 107 -22.65 -7.13 -6.99
CA HIS A 107 -21.74 -7.62 -8.02
C HIS A 107 -20.83 -8.73 -7.46
N GLN A 108 -20.85 -9.92 -8.10
CA GLN A 108 -20.13 -11.11 -7.63
C GLN A 108 -18.62 -10.92 -7.42
N SER A 109 -17.99 -10.06 -8.23
CA SER A 109 -16.55 -9.78 -8.15
C SER A 109 -16.20 -8.68 -7.14
N ILE A 110 -17.20 -8.09 -6.45
CA ILE A 110 -16.99 -7.11 -5.38
C ILE A 110 -17.18 -7.81 -4.03
N GLY A 111 -16.17 -7.72 -3.17
CA GLY A 111 -16.21 -8.34 -1.85
C GLY A 111 -16.79 -7.45 -0.76
N SER A 112 -16.51 -6.16 -0.81
CA SER A 112 -17.05 -5.16 0.11
C SER A 112 -17.02 -3.76 -0.49
N VAL A 113 -17.88 -2.89 0.03
CA VAL A 113 -17.99 -1.50 -0.41
C VAL A 113 -17.92 -0.60 0.82
N LYS A 114 -17.16 0.50 0.75
CA LYS A 114 -17.07 1.54 1.78
C LYS A 114 -17.31 2.92 1.17
N GLU A 115 -17.88 3.82 1.94
CA GLU A 115 -17.96 5.23 1.58
C GLU A 115 -16.81 6.00 2.23
N GLU A 116 -16.05 6.75 1.43
CA GLU A 116 -14.97 7.62 1.89
C GLU A 116 -15.16 9.02 1.30
N GLY A 117 -15.82 9.89 2.07
CA GLY A 117 -16.15 11.24 1.64
C GLY A 117 -17.05 11.24 0.40
N GLU A 118 -16.56 11.78 -0.72
CA GLU A 118 -17.31 11.82 -1.98
C GLU A 118 -17.10 10.59 -2.86
N PHE A 119 -16.17 9.70 -2.49
CA PHE A 119 -15.85 8.48 -3.21
C PHE A 119 -16.53 7.26 -2.61
N ILE A 120 -16.71 6.26 -3.45
CA ILE A 120 -17.07 4.90 -3.07
C ILE A 120 -15.89 4.01 -3.38
N ILE A 121 -15.44 3.24 -2.39
CA ILE A 121 -14.34 2.30 -2.49
C ILE A 121 -14.93 0.89 -2.56
N ALA A 122 -14.74 0.23 -3.69
CA ALA A 122 -15.20 -1.14 -3.92
C ALA A 122 -13.99 -2.09 -3.93
N TYR A 123 -13.87 -2.92 -2.90
CA TYR A 123 -12.79 -3.92 -2.78
C TYR A 123 -13.14 -5.14 -3.62
N LEU A 124 -12.21 -5.60 -4.44
CA LEU A 124 -12.41 -6.72 -5.34
C LEU A 124 -12.31 -8.07 -4.63
N ALA A 125 -13.30 -8.92 -4.83
CA ALA A 125 -13.26 -10.35 -4.46
C ALA A 125 -12.59 -11.18 -5.55
N GLU A 126 -12.69 -10.74 -6.82
CA GLU A 126 -12.07 -11.35 -7.99
C GLU A 126 -11.40 -10.28 -8.85
N GLU A 127 -10.40 -10.67 -9.62
CA GLU A 127 -9.72 -9.74 -10.52
C GLU A 127 -10.70 -9.24 -11.60
N MET A 128 -10.79 -7.92 -11.76
CA MET A 128 -11.69 -7.27 -12.71
C MET A 128 -11.03 -6.03 -13.28
N GLU A 129 -11.24 -5.78 -14.58
CA GLU A 129 -10.74 -4.58 -15.23
C GLU A 129 -11.71 -3.39 -15.14
N SER A 130 -11.15 -2.16 -15.19
CA SER A 130 -11.95 -0.93 -15.12
C SER A 130 -12.98 -0.84 -16.26
N THR A 131 -12.70 -1.41 -17.41
CA THR A 131 -13.61 -1.47 -18.55
C THR A 131 -14.84 -2.31 -18.28
N GLU A 132 -14.69 -3.43 -17.56
CA GLU A 132 -15.77 -4.35 -17.22
C GLU A 132 -16.75 -3.71 -16.24
N ILE A 133 -16.23 -3.16 -15.14
CA ILE A 133 -17.08 -2.48 -14.15
C ILE A 133 -17.76 -1.24 -14.76
N ASN A 134 -17.07 -0.47 -15.60
CA ASN A 134 -17.65 0.68 -16.28
C ASN A 134 -18.80 0.29 -17.21
N ALA A 135 -18.64 -0.77 -18.00
CA ALA A 135 -19.68 -1.29 -18.88
C ALA A 135 -20.88 -1.80 -18.07
N PHE A 136 -20.65 -2.50 -16.95
CA PHE A 136 -21.69 -2.97 -16.05
C PHE A 136 -22.51 -1.81 -15.48
N LEU A 137 -21.82 -0.79 -14.93
CA LEU A 137 -22.47 0.38 -14.35
C LEU A 137 -23.27 1.17 -15.38
N PHE A 138 -22.69 1.39 -16.56
CA PHE A 138 -23.36 2.10 -17.66
C PHE A 138 -24.64 1.37 -18.12
N LYS A 139 -24.57 0.04 -18.29
CA LYS A 139 -25.74 -0.80 -18.63
C LYS A 139 -26.86 -0.69 -17.60
N ASN A 140 -26.54 -0.44 -16.33
CA ASN A 140 -27.49 -0.26 -15.24
C ASN A 140 -27.90 1.21 -15.02
N GLY A 141 -27.56 2.11 -15.95
CA GLY A 141 -27.93 3.51 -15.90
C GLY A 141 -27.15 4.36 -14.90
N ILE A 142 -25.95 3.91 -14.53
CA ILE A 142 -25.02 4.67 -13.71
C ILE A 142 -23.92 5.28 -14.59
N THR A 143 -23.76 6.59 -14.51
CA THR A 143 -22.62 7.30 -15.09
C THR A 143 -21.61 7.64 -14.00
N VAL A 144 -20.38 7.17 -14.17
CA VAL A 144 -19.29 7.50 -13.26
C VAL A 144 -18.51 8.71 -13.76
N SER A 145 -18.23 9.65 -12.88
CA SER A 145 -17.37 10.81 -13.15
C SER A 145 -15.91 10.56 -12.79
N HIS A 146 -15.67 9.50 -11.99
CA HIS A 146 -14.36 9.05 -11.57
C HIS A 146 -14.38 7.53 -11.42
N LEU A 147 -13.41 6.86 -12.01
CA LEU A 147 -13.20 5.42 -11.90
C LEU A 147 -11.71 5.13 -12.00
N VAL A 148 -11.12 4.75 -10.89
CA VAL A 148 -9.69 4.41 -10.80
C VAL A 148 -9.53 3.05 -10.14
N LYS A 149 -8.83 2.12 -10.80
CA LYS A 149 -8.40 0.86 -10.21
C LYS A 149 -7.12 1.09 -9.43
N ARG A 150 -7.10 0.76 -8.16
CA ARG A 150 -5.93 0.87 -7.28
C ARG A 150 -5.61 -0.48 -6.65
N LYS A 151 -4.34 -0.70 -6.36
CA LYS A 151 -3.93 -1.72 -5.38
C LYS A 151 -3.99 -1.07 -4.01
N PRO A 152 -4.45 -1.77 -2.96
CA PRO A 152 -4.33 -1.26 -1.60
C PRO A 152 -2.86 -1.00 -1.29
N SER A 153 -2.57 0.13 -0.67
CA SER A 153 -1.24 0.43 -0.18
C SER A 153 -0.89 -0.43 1.04
N LEU A 154 0.39 -0.55 1.34
CA LEU A 154 0.85 -1.18 2.58
C LEU A 154 0.23 -0.50 3.81
N GLU A 155 0.02 0.82 3.77
CA GLU A 155 -0.64 1.59 4.82
C GLU A 155 -2.09 1.13 5.04
N GLN A 156 -2.87 0.96 3.96
CA GLN A 156 -4.25 0.47 4.07
C GLN A 156 -4.30 -0.93 4.68
N GLN A 157 -3.43 -1.83 4.24
CA GLN A 157 -3.34 -3.19 4.78
C GLN A 157 -2.92 -3.19 6.26
N PHE A 158 -2.01 -2.31 6.65
CA PHE A 158 -1.60 -2.13 8.03
C PHE A 158 -2.78 -1.66 8.91
N LEU A 159 -3.54 -0.66 8.44
CA LEU A 159 -4.73 -0.17 9.15
C LEU A 159 -5.80 -1.26 9.30
N ASP A 160 -6.05 -2.02 8.25
CA ASP A 160 -7.02 -3.13 8.27
C ASP A 160 -6.60 -4.21 9.29
N LEU A 161 -5.32 -4.58 9.34
CA LEU A 161 -4.78 -5.53 10.33
C LEU A 161 -4.84 -5.02 11.77
N THR A 162 -4.70 -3.71 11.96
CA THR A 162 -4.65 -3.11 13.30
C THR A 162 -6.01 -2.71 13.84
N ASN A 163 -7.01 -2.48 12.97
CA ASN A 163 -8.38 -2.08 13.35
C ASN A 163 -9.35 -3.26 13.54
N ASN A 164 -9.02 -4.45 13.05
CA ASN A 164 -9.86 -5.65 13.14
C ASN A 164 -9.72 -6.41 14.48
N LYS A 165 -9.63 -5.67 15.60
CA LYS A 165 -9.73 -6.23 16.95
C LYS A 165 -10.75 -5.50 17.79
#